data_a111da31b9a79d755b277bd88756aadb
#
_entry.id   a111da31b9a79d755b277bd88756aadb
#
_cell.length_a   1.000
_cell.length_b   1.000
_cell.length_c   1.000
_cell.angle_alpha   90.00
_cell.angle_beta   90.00
_cell.angle_gamma   90.00
#
_symmetry.space_group_name_H-M   'P 1'
#
loop_
_entity.id
_entity.type
_entity.pdbx_description
1 polymer ?
#
loop_
_entity_poly.entity_id
_entity_poly.type
_entity_poly.pdbx_seq_one_letter_code
_entity_poly.pdbx_strand_id
1 'polypeptide(L)'
;MRALVVVEHAWSWHDASALALQFGASLARADSPAELTFLEYLSDHPGAFDCGGPWLGGFRAPQGAWLWNDGLPVQSFGWKPFRPAQSIVFESALMMSGIDGPDGRWLDAFTDPDAGVSTRSALLAWTTFDDCDGDDVPDVLEIAANPALDGNHDGRLDSCTPPNPADLNGDGRIDAADLAALLNAWGTPDASADIDRDGSVGATDLTILLNAWTGP
;
A
#
# COMPACT_ATOMS: atom_id res chain seq x y z
N MET A 1 11.67 9.41 -2.69
CA MET A 1 10.36 10.09 -2.80
C MET A 1 9.43 9.35 -1.86
N ARG A 2 8.52 9.99 -1.16
CA ARG A 2 7.52 9.28 -0.33
C ARG A 2 6.21 9.35 -1.08
N ALA A 3 5.58 8.22 -1.36
CA ALA A 3 4.19 8.21 -1.79
C ALA A 3 3.29 8.44 -0.57
N LEU A 4 2.25 9.23 -0.73
CA LEU A 4 1.24 9.49 0.28
C LEU A 4 -0.14 9.20 -0.33
N VAL A 5 -0.89 8.34 0.33
CA VAL A 5 -2.25 7.98 -0.09
C VAL A 5 -3.21 8.15 1.07
N VAL A 6 -4.33 8.81 0.82
CA VAL A 6 -5.45 8.91 1.74
C VAL A 6 -6.38 7.73 1.52
N VAL A 7 -6.59 6.93 2.55
CA VAL A 7 -7.57 5.84 2.53
C VAL A 7 -8.79 6.26 3.33
N GLU A 8 -9.91 6.46 2.61
CA GLU A 8 -11.17 6.88 3.21
C GLU A 8 -11.92 5.68 3.79
N HIS A 9 -12.08 5.65 5.08
CA HIS A 9 -12.96 4.73 5.81
C HIS A 9 -13.03 5.13 7.29
N ALA A 10 -14.03 4.62 8.01
CA ALA A 10 -14.09 4.74 9.47
C ALA A 10 -13.13 3.76 10.13
N TRP A 11 -11.86 4.15 10.26
CA TRP A 11 -10.83 3.35 10.89
C TRP A 11 -10.64 3.73 12.36
N SER A 12 -10.40 2.75 13.23
CA SER A 12 -9.62 3.01 14.43
C SER A 12 -8.16 3.29 14.03
N TRP A 13 -7.42 3.99 14.87
CA TRP A 13 -5.99 4.18 14.63
C TRP A 13 -5.23 2.85 14.50
N HIS A 14 -5.62 1.85 15.32
CA HIS A 14 -5.02 0.52 15.30
C HIS A 14 -5.29 -0.21 13.98
N ASP A 15 -6.53 -0.14 13.47
CA ASP A 15 -6.89 -0.76 12.21
C ASP A 15 -6.19 -0.07 11.03
N ALA A 16 -6.12 1.26 11.05
CA ALA A 16 -5.39 2.04 10.06
C ALA A 16 -3.89 1.73 10.06
N SER A 17 -3.29 1.56 11.25
CA SER A 17 -1.88 1.17 11.38
C SER A 17 -1.64 -0.26 10.88
N ALA A 18 -2.55 -1.19 11.17
CA ALA A 18 -2.47 -2.57 10.68
C ALA A 18 -2.63 -2.64 9.15
N LEU A 19 -3.57 -1.86 8.60
CA LEU A 19 -3.74 -1.74 7.15
C LEU A 19 -2.47 -1.22 6.48
N ALA A 20 -1.87 -0.15 7.01
CA ALA A 20 -0.64 0.39 6.46
C ALA A 20 0.46 -0.67 6.39
N LEU A 21 0.65 -1.45 7.45
CA LEU A 21 1.63 -2.54 7.48
C LEU A 21 1.32 -3.64 6.46
N GLN A 22 0.05 -3.95 6.22
CA GLN A 22 -0.36 -4.94 5.22
C GLN A 22 0.10 -4.55 3.81
N PHE A 23 0.13 -3.24 3.51
CA PHE A 23 0.59 -2.71 2.23
C PHE A 23 2.06 -2.27 2.23
N GLY A 24 2.86 -2.71 3.19
CA GLY A 24 4.26 -2.30 3.28
C GLY A 24 4.47 -0.81 3.55
N ALA A 25 3.42 -0.12 4.00
CA ALA A 25 3.42 1.29 4.34
C ALA A 25 3.55 1.52 5.85
N SER A 26 3.63 2.79 6.23
CA SER A 26 3.36 3.27 7.59
C SER A 26 2.28 4.35 7.56
N LEU A 27 1.67 4.66 8.70
CA LEU A 27 0.92 5.91 8.78
C LEU A 27 1.90 7.09 8.66
N ALA A 28 1.47 8.11 7.92
CA ALA A 28 2.31 9.26 7.61
C ALA A 28 2.77 10.02 8.85
N ARG A 29 3.92 10.67 8.74
CA ARG A 29 4.50 11.55 9.74
C ARG A 29 5.11 12.79 9.09
N ALA A 30 5.33 13.84 9.88
CA ALA A 30 6.14 14.97 9.47
C ALA A 30 7.32 15.16 10.45
N ASP A 31 8.54 15.06 9.93
CA ASP A 31 9.79 15.18 10.68
C ASP A 31 10.36 16.60 10.60
N SER A 32 9.81 17.43 9.73
CA SER A 32 10.29 18.79 9.47
C SER A 32 9.12 19.74 9.22
N PRO A 33 9.33 21.06 9.43
CA PRO A 33 8.36 22.06 9.05
C PRO A 33 7.98 22.04 7.56
N ALA A 34 8.89 21.65 6.68
CA ALA A 34 8.63 21.55 5.24
C ALA A 34 7.66 20.39 4.93
N GLU A 35 7.83 19.25 5.59
CA GLU A 35 6.89 18.13 5.47
C GLU A 35 5.52 18.50 6.06
N LEU A 36 5.48 19.21 7.18
CA LEU A 36 4.22 19.71 7.72
C LEU A 36 3.52 20.63 6.72
N THR A 37 4.24 21.59 6.12
CA THR A 37 3.67 22.48 5.09
C THR A 37 3.12 21.71 3.89
N PHE A 38 3.78 20.60 3.52
CA PHE A 38 3.26 19.73 2.47
C PHE A 38 1.95 19.03 2.89
N LEU A 39 1.86 18.54 4.12
CA LEU A 39 0.62 17.96 4.65
C LEU A 39 -0.49 19.02 4.77
N GLU A 40 -0.15 20.25 5.17
CA GLU A 40 -1.08 21.40 5.16
C GLU A 40 -1.61 21.68 3.74
N TYR A 41 -0.72 21.67 2.74
CA TYR A 41 -1.12 21.85 1.35
C TYR A 41 -2.09 20.74 0.88
N LEU A 42 -1.85 19.48 1.25
CA LEU A 42 -2.76 18.38 0.94
C LEU A 42 -4.13 18.58 1.60
N SER A 43 -4.17 19.16 2.80
CA SER A 43 -5.44 19.40 3.51
C SER A 43 -6.29 20.51 2.89
N ASP A 44 -5.69 21.41 2.11
CA ASP A 44 -6.38 22.49 1.42
C ASP A 44 -7.14 22.02 0.15
N HIS A 45 -6.94 20.79 -0.29
CA HIS A 45 -7.60 20.27 -1.48
C HIS A 45 -9.01 19.79 -1.16
N PRO A 46 -10.05 20.28 -1.88
CA PRO A 46 -11.42 19.81 -1.69
C PRO A 46 -11.53 18.30 -1.88
N GLY A 47 -12.09 17.61 -0.89
CA GLY A 47 -12.26 16.16 -0.91
C GLY A 47 -11.08 15.34 -0.35
N ALA A 48 -9.95 15.97 -0.02
CA ALA A 48 -8.83 15.27 0.58
C ALA A 48 -9.09 14.83 2.02
N PHE A 49 -9.85 15.63 2.77
CA PHE A 49 -10.13 15.34 4.19
C PHE A 49 -11.57 15.74 4.54
N ASP A 50 -12.43 14.75 4.73
CA ASP A 50 -13.72 14.96 5.36
C ASP A 50 -13.58 15.13 6.88
N CYS A 51 -14.65 15.60 7.51
CA CYS A 51 -14.70 15.96 8.94
C CYS A 51 -13.87 15.02 9.83
N GLY A 52 -12.79 15.50 10.38
CA GLY A 52 -11.98 14.80 11.35
C GLY A 52 -10.55 14.49 10.89
N GLY A 53 -10.20 14.70 9.61
CA GLY A 53 -8.85 14.50 9.06
C GLY A 53 -8.32 13.06 9.17
N PRO A 54 -7.23 12.75 8.46
CA PRO A 54 -6.64 11.43 8.48
C PRO A 54 -5.83 11.16 9.75
N TRP A 55 -5.78 9.87 10.12
CA TRP A 55 -4.85 9.37 11.09
C TRP A 55 -3.42 9.53 10.60
N LEU A 56 -2.53 9.93 11.51
CA LEU A 56 -1.08 9.96 11.34
C LEU A 56 -0.42 8.91 12.24
N GLY A 57 0.88 8.64 12.00
CA GLY A 57 1.64 7.61 12.71
C GLY A 57 2.04 7.97 14.15
N GLY A 58 1.57 9.07 14.69
CA GLY A 58 1.85 9.48 16.06
C GLY A 58 0.92 8.82 17.07
N PHE A 59 1.47 8.39 18.19
CA PHE A 59 0.71 7.83 19.31
C PHE A 59 1.32 8.25 20.66
N ARG A 60 0.53 8.17 21.71
CA ARG A 60 0.99 8.46 23.07
C ARG A 60 1.46 7.18 23.76
N ALA A 61 2.72 7.13 24.11
CA ALA A 61 3.28 6.03 24.88
C ALA A 61 2.74 6.01 26.34
N PRO A 62 2.75 4.87 27.02
CA PRO A 62 2.26 4.75 28.42
C PRO A 62 2.90 5.74 29.39
N GLN A 63 4.13 6.18 29.11
CA GLN A 63 4.88 7.16 29.91
C GLN A 63 4.47 8.61 29.61
N GLY A 64 3.53 8.82 28.69
CA GLY A 64 3.00 10.12 28.31
C GLY A 64 3.75 10.84 27.18
N ALA A 65 4.86 10.29 26.70
CA ALA A 65 5.57 10.82 25.53
C ALA A 65 4.79 10.56 24.25
N TRP A 66 4.84 11.52 23.32
CA TRP A 66 4.33 11.33 21.96
C TRP A 66 5.43 10.82 21.04
N LEU A 67 5.20 9.68 20.42
CA LEU A 67 6.13 9.00 19.55
C LEU A 67 5.48 8.72 18.18
N TRP A 68 6.29 8.70 17.15
CA TRP A 68 5.94 8.13 15.86
C TRP A 68 5.99 6.60 15.89
N ASN A 69 5.40 5.92 14.92
CA ASN A 69 5.37 4.45 14.81
C ASN A 69 6.75 3.79 14.88
N ASP A 70 7.81 4.49 14.50
CA ASP A 70 9.20 4.03 14.57
C ASP A 70 9.89 4.32 15.92
N GLY A 71 9.18 4.88 16.88
CA GLY A 71 9.67 5.22 18.22
C GLY A 71 10.39 6.57 18.33
N LEU A 72 10.49 7.33 17.24
CA LEU A 72 11.06 8.68 17.30
C LEU A 72 10.07 9.68 17.94
N PRO A 73 10.55 10.69 18.67
CA PRO A 73 9.66 11.64 19.32
C PRO A 73 8.93 12.53 18.31
N VAL A 74 7.64 12.74 18.53
CA VAL A 74 6.83 13.71 17.78
C VAL A 74 7.30 15.12 18.12
N GLN A 75 7.67 15.89 17.11
CA GLN A 75 8.18 17.25 17.29
C GLN A 75 7.05 18.21 17.68
N SER A 76 7.41 19.30 18.38
CA SER A 76 6.44 20.25 18.93
C SER A 76 5.82 21.22 17.91
N PHE A 77 6.37 21.32 16.69
CA PHE A 77 5.99 22.35 15.72
C PHE A 77 4.64 22.14 15.04
N GLY A 78 4.12 20.91 15.02
CA GLY A 78 2.91 20.55 14.26
C GLY A 78 1.60 20.62 15.05
N TRP A 79 1.65 20.88 16.36
CA TRP A 79 0.45 20.87 17.19
C TRP A 79 -0.40 22.13 17.01
N LYS A 80 -1.73 21.93 17.01
CA LYS A 80 -2.67 23.06 17.20
C LYS A 80 -2.42 23.76 18.55
N PRO A 81 -2.78 25.04 18.66
CA PRO A 81 -2.75 25.73 19.94
C PRO A 81 -3.51 24.94 21.03
N PHE A 82 -2.93 24.85 22.22
CA PHE A 82 -3.48 24.10 23.36
C PHE A 82 -3.50 22.57 23.18
N ARG A 83 -2.77 22.04 22.21
CA ARG A 83 -2.59 20.59 21.99
C ARG A 83 -1.13 20.18 22.19
N PRO A 84 -0.86 18.94 22.56
CA PRO A 84 -1.82 17.90 22.96
C PRO A 84 -2.51 18.25 24.28
N ALA A 85 -3.75 17.78 24.48
CA ALA A 85 -4.48 18.06 25.71
C ALA A 85 -3.79 17.42 26.92
N GLN A 86 -3.72 18.16 28.03
CA GLN A 86 -2.94 17.72 29.20
C GLN A 86 -3.66 16.70 30.10
N SER A 87 -4.97 16.61 30.00
CA SER A 87 -5.83 15.79 30.87
C SER A 87 -6.30 14.54 30.11
N ILE A 88 -5.43 13.50 29.99
CA ILE A 88 -5.75 12.53 28.99
C ILE A 88 -5.52 11.11 29.46
N VAL A 89 -6.57 10.54 29.89
CA VAL A 89 -6.64 9.09 30.11
C VAL A 89 -7.02 8.35 28.81
N PHE A 90 -7.51 9.05 27.77
CA PHE A 90 -8.20 8.45 26.64
C PHE A 90 -7.70 8.86 25.24
N GLU A 91 -6.96 9.95 25.09
CA GLU A 91 -6.45 10.37 23.79
C GLU A 91 -5.07 9.75 23.56
N SER A 92 -4.93 8.90 22.58
CA SER A 92 -3.71 8.10 22.42
C SER A 92 -3.11 8.12 21.02
N ALA A 93 -3.77 8.76 20.05
CA ALA A 93 -3.29 8.83 18.68
C ALA A 93 -3.37 10.23 18.08
N LEU A 94 -2.60 10.44 17.02
CA LEU A 94 -2.43 11.71 16.33
C LEU A 94 -3.17 11.70 14.99
N MET A 95 -3.89 12.78 14.73
CA MET A 95 -4.59 13.01 13.46
C MET A 95 -4.36 14.43 12.95
N MET A 96 -4.56 14.65 11.67
CA MET A 96 -4.66 15.99 11.11
C MET A 96 -5.99 16.63 11.46
N SER A 97 -6.00 17.94 11.62
CA SER A 97 -7.22 18.69 11.84
C SER A 97 -7.94 18.96 10.54
N GLY A 98 -9.20 18.50 10.44
CA GLY A 98 -10.10 18.86 9.34
C GLY A 98 -11.37 19.57 9.81
N ILE A 99 -11.58 19.72 11.14
CA ILE A 99 -12.86 20.18 11.71
C ILE A 99 -13.02 21.71 11.69
N ASP A 100 -11.92 22.45 11.84
CA ASP A 100 -11.94 23.91 12.00
C ASP A 100 -11.35 24.64 10.78
N GLY A 101 -11.34 23.99 9.63
CA GLY A 101 -10.70 24.45 8.41
C GLY A 101 -9.34 23.78 8.17
N PRO A 102 -8.87 23.88 6.94
CA PRO A 102 -7.66 23.21 6.48
C PRO A 102 -6.42 23.93 6.99
N ASP A 103 -6.05 23.73 8.26
CA ASP A 103 -4.80 24.28 8.79
C ASP A 103 -3.69 23.24 8.90
N GLY A 104 -3.95 21.99 8.44
CA GLY A 104 -2.98 20.89 8.38
C GLY A 104 -2.36 20.47 9.71
N ARG A 105 -2.75 21.11 10.80
CA ARG A 105 -2.13 20.94 12.11
C ARG A 105 -2.64 19.70 12.84
N TRP A 106 -1.84 19.23 13.78
CA TRP A 106 -2.10 17.99 14.49
C TRP A 106 -3.05 18.17 15.66
N LEU A 107 -3.93 17.18 15.82
CA LEU A 107 -4.79 16.99 16.98
C LEU A 107 -4.50 15.64 17.60
N ASP A 108 -4.60 15.58 18.92
CA ASP A 108 -4.71 14.34 19.66
C ASP A 108 -6.17 13.88 19.71
N ALA A 109 -6.41 12.61 19.51
CA ALA A 109 -7.74 12.03 19.44
C ALA A 109 -7.78 10.61 20.03
N PHE A 110 -9.00 10.14 20.33
CA PHE A 110 -9.23 8.75 20.73
C PHE A 110 -8.85 7.80 19.61
N THR A 111 -8.25 6.66 19.95
CA THR A 111 -7.91 5.61 18.98
C THR A 111 -9.10 4.86 18.44
N ASP A 112 -10.24 4.91 19.17
CA ASP A 112 -11.46 4.19 18.84
C ASP A 112 -12.47 5.12 18.14
N PRO A 113 -12.96 4.76 16.93
CA PRO A 113 -13.98 5.52 16.21
C PRO A 113 -15.32 5.58 16.96
N ASP A 114 -15.62 4.58 17.79
CA ASP A 114 -16.87 4.52 18.56
C ASP A 114 -16.92 5.54 19.72
N ALA A 115 -15.81 6.20 20.01
CA ALA A 115 -15.74 7.26 21.02
C ALA A 115 -16.40 8.59 20.61
N GLY A 116 -17.26 8.59 19.58
CA GLY A 116 -18.10 9.72 19.20
C GLY A 116 -17.44 10.73 18.25
N VAL A 117 -16.37 10.36 17.58
CA VAL A 117 -15.73 11.16 16.55
C VAL A 117 -16.03 10.55 15.19
N SER A 118 -16.54 11.38 14.29
CA SER A 118 -16.90 11.02 12.91
C SER A 118 -15.76 10.34 12.14
N THR A 119 -16.15 9.56 11.15
CA THR A 119 -15.30 8.86 10.17
C THR A 119 -13.97 9.53 9.91
N ARG A 120 -12.88 8.76 10.06
CA ARG A 120 -11.53 9.22 9.83
C ARG A 120 -10.87 8.41 8.74
N SER A 121 -10.29 9.10 7.78
CA SER A 121 -9.37 8.52 6.84
C SER A 121 -8.02 8.22 7.50
N ALA A 122 -7.19 7.46 6.81
CA ALA A 122 -5.80 7.23 7.19
C ALA A 122 -4.89 7.78 6.09
N LEU A 123 -3.78 8.39 6.47
CA LEU A 123 -2.75 8.83 5.54
C LEU A 123 -1.60 7.84 5.57
N LEU A 124 -1.50 7.03 4.53
CA LEU A 124 -0.45 6.03 4.36
C LEU A 124 0.77 6.66 3.67
N ALA A 125 1.96 6.26 4.09
CA ALA A 125 3.22 6.72 3.54
C ALA A 125 4.15 5.55 3.26
N TRP A 126 4.79 5.56 2.08
CA TRP A 126 5.87 4.67 1.70
C TRP A 126 7.19 5.43 1.62
N THR A 127 8.26 4.89 2.17
CA THR A 127 9.61 5.40 1.97
C THR A 127 10.22 4.91 0.68
N THR A 128 9.88 3.69 0.30
CA THR A 128 10.16 3.04 -0.98
C THR A 128 8.95 2.22 -1.36
N PHE A 129 8.61 2.16 -2.63
CA PHE A 129 7.52 1.33 -3.15
C PHE A 129 7.90 0.86 -4.56
N ASP A 130 7.37 -0.28 -4.94
CA ASP A 130 7.41 -0.74 -6.31
C ASP A 130 6.31 0.00 -7.09
N ASP A 131 6.70 0.59 -8.19
CA ASP A 131 5.88 1.33 -9.15
C ASP A 131 6.50 1.04 -10.52
N CYS A 132 6.08 -0.07 -11.08
CA CYS A 132 6.77 -0.65 -12.22
C CYS A 132 6.32 -0.06 -13.55
N ASP A 133 5.11 0.51 -13.61
CA ASP A 133 4.59 1.17 -14.80
C ASP A 133 4.83 2.70 -14.80
N GLY A 134 5.26 3.27 -13.66
CA GLY A 134 5.70 4.65 -13.52
C GLY A 134 4.57 5.66 -13.45
N ASP A 135 3.41 5.25 -12.93
CA ASP A 135 2.24 6.11 -12.80
C ASP A 135 2.15 6.85 -11.46
N ASP A 136 3.15 6.67 -10.58
CA ASP A 136 3.26 7.21 -9.22
C ASP A 136 2.28 6.58 -8.20
N VAL A 137 1.60 5.48 -8.55
CA VAL A 137 0.80 4.66 -7.63
C VAL A 137 1.60 3.40 -7.25
N PRO A 138 1.69 3.03 -5.98
CA PRO A 138 2.33 1.76 -5.61
C PRO A 138 1.59 0.54 -6.19
N ASP A 139 2.31 -0.37 -6.85
CA ASP A 139 1.77 -1.61 -7.45
C ASP A 139 0.84 -2.37 -6.49
N VAL A 140 1.21 -2.43 -5.20
CA VAL A 140 0.43 -3.11 -4.16
C VAL A 140 -0.96 -2.52 -3.97
N LEU A 141 -1.15 -1.22 -4.19
CA LEU A 141 -2.47 -0.57 -4.11
C LEU A 141 -3.31 -0.85 -5.35
N GLU A 142 -2.70 -0.89 -6.52
CA GLU A 142 -3.37 -1.23 -7.76
C GLU A 142 -3.86 -2.68 -7.73
N ILE A 143 -3.01 -3.62 -7.29
CA ILE A 143 -3.37 -5.03 -7.08
C ILE A 143 -4.50 -5.15 -6.06
N ALA A 144 -4.45 -4.40 -4.94
CA ALA A 144 -5.51 -4.42 -3.94
C ALA A 144 -6.85 -3.87 -4.48
N ALA A 145 -6.79 -2.86 -5.34
CA ALA A 145 -7.98 -2.30 -6.00
C ALA A 145 -8.52 -3.21 -7.11
N ASN A 146 -7.65 -3.91 -7.81
CA ASN A 146 -7.99 -4.85 -8.87
C ASN A 146 -7.04 -6.07 -8.86
N PRO A 147 -7.39 -7.15 -8.13
CA PRO A 147 -6.56 -8.35 -8.03
C PRO A 147 -6.28 -9.06 -9.35
N ALA A 148 -7.03 -8.73 -10.42
CA ALA A 148 -6.78 -9.31 -11.75
C ALA A 148 -5.50 -8.74 -12.42
N LEU A 149 -4.90 -7.69 -11.85
CA LEU A 149 -3.63 -7.13 -12.32
C LEU A 149 -2.41 -7.97 -11.88
N ASP A 150 -2.59 -8.89 -10.95
CA ASP A 150 -1.61 -9.86 -10.46
C ASP A 150 -2.23 -11.26 -10.56
N GLY A 151 -2.36 -11.76 -11.77
CA GLY A 151 -2.98 -13.05 -12.06
C GLY A 151 -2.18 -14.23 -11.54
N ASN A 152 -0.85 -14.09 -11.47
CA ASN A 152 0.06 -15.12 -10.95
C ASN A 152 0.24 -15.06 -9.42
N HIS A 153 -0.27 -14.02 -8.74
CA HIS A 153 -0.20 -13.79 -7.28
C HIS A 153 1.23 -13.69 -6.74
N ASP A 154 2.15 -13.11 -7.51
CA ASP A 154 3.53 -12.86 -7.08
C ASP A 154 3.73 -11.50 -6.38
N GLY A 155 2.68 -10.67 -6.30
CA GLY A 155 2.66 -9.37 -5.67
C GLY A 155 3.17 -8.24 -6.56
N ARG A 156 3.26 -8.47 -7.86
CA ARG A 156 3.64 -7.48 -8.89
C ARG A 156 2.57 -7.39 -9.95
N LEU A 157 2.53 -6.26 -10.65
CA LEU A 157 1.65 -6.14 -11.81
C LEU A 157 2.15 -7.06 -12.94
N ASP A 158 1.25 -7.86 -13.53
CA ASP A 158 1.58 -8.72 -14.67
C ASP A 158 2.11 -7.90 -15.87
N SER A 159 1.65 -6.63 -16.00
CA SER A 159 2.13 -5.71 -17.04
C SER A 159 3.62 -5.40 -16.96
N CYS A 160 4.21 -5.53 -15.78
CA CYS A 160 5.61 -5.24 -15.50
C CYS A 160 6.49 -6.49 -15.41
N THR A 161 5.88 -7.64 -15.34
CA THR A 161 6.60 -8.91 -15.36
C THR A 161 6.86 -9.29 -16.83
N PRO A 162 8.12 -9.48 -17.25
CA PRO A 162 8.39 -9.95 -18.62
C PRO A 162 7.61 -11.26 -18.85
N PRO A 163 6.94 -11.42 -20.00
CA PRO A 163 6.21 -12.63 -20.30
C PRO A 163 7.08 -13.86 -20.03
N ASN A 164 6.64 -14.75 -19.15
CA ASN A 164 7.36 -15.99 -18.91
C ASN A 164 7.19 -16.89 -20.15
N PRO A 165 8.26 -17.37 -20.79
CA PRO A 165 8.12 -18.22 -21.97
C PRO A 165 7.34 -19.52 -21.73
N ALA A 166 7.16 -19.92 -20.48
CA ALA A 166 6.36 -21.10 -20.12
C ALA A 166 4.86 -20.79 -19.94
N ASP A 167 4.47 -19.52 -19.91
CA ASP A 167 3.09 -19.07 -19.97
C ASP A 167 2.64 -19.03 -21.44
N LEU A 168 2.14 -20.17 -21.91
CA LEU A 168 1.83 -20.37 -23.32
C LEU A 168 0.48 -19.78 -23.73
N ASN A 169 -0.41 -19.55 -22.75
CA ASN A 169 -1.72 -18.96 -22.99
C ASN A 169 -1.76 -17.45 -22.69
N GLY A 170 -0.73 -16.89 -22.01
CA GLY A 170 -0.59 -15.47 -21.71
C GLY A 170 -1.53 -14.97 -20.61
N ASP A 171 -1.94 -15.84 -19.67
CA ASP A 171 -2.83 -15.46 -18.59
C ASP A 171 -2.10 -15.06 -17.29
N GLY A 172 -0.75 -15.04 -17.33
CA GLY A 172 0.12 -14.69 -16.20
C GLY A 172 0.40 -15.85 -15.25
N ARG A 173 -0.16 -17.05 -15.51
CA ARG A 173 0.03 -18.26 -14.71
C ARG A 173 0.74 -19.32 -15.50
N ILE A 174 1.39 -20.25 -14.82
CA ILE A 174 1.92 -21.45 -15.44
C ILE A 174 1.27 -22.64 -14.75
N ASP A 175 0.26 -23.19 -15.41
CA ASP A 175 -0.61 -24.21 -14.85
C ASP A 175 -1.00 -25.31 -15.85
N ALA A 176 -2.08 -26.03 -15.56
CA ALA A 176 -2.54 -27.13 -16.38
C ALA A 176 -2.96 -26.71 -17.81
N ALA A 177 -3.32 -25.45 -18.01
CA ALA A 177 -3.69 -24.95 -19.35
C ALA A 177 -2.45 -24.83 -20.25
N ASP A 178 -1.32 -24.35 -19.71
CA ASP A 178 -0.04 -24.27 -20.42
C ASP A 178 0.53 -25.64 -20.70
N LEU A 179 0.45 -26.55 -19.71
CA LEU A 179 0.83 -27.94 -19.91
C LEU A 179 0.01 -28.59 -21.05
N ALA A 180 -1.28 -28.32 -21.09
CA ALA A 180 -2.13 -28.84 -22.18
C ALA A 180 -1.73 -28.24 -23.53
N ALA A 181 -1.41 -26.95 -23.59
CA ALA A 181 -0.93 -26.29 -24.80
C ALA A 181 0.39 -26.90 -25.28
N LEU A 182 1.37 -27.09 -24.38
CA LEU A 182 2.64 -27.74 -24.70
C LEU A 182 2.45 -29.18 -25.20
N LEU A 183 1.62 -29.97 -24.51
CA LEU A 183 1.36 -31.37 -24.92
C LEU A 183 0.64 -31.47 -26.26
N ASN A 184 -0.22 -30.52 -26.62
CA ASN A 184 -0.86 -30.46 -27.92
C ASN A 184 0.14 -30.17 -29.06
N ALA A 185 1.20 -29.43 -28.78
CA ALA A 185 2.26 -29.09 -29.73
C ALA A 185 3.41 -30.11 -29.72
N TRP A 186 3.35 -31.15 -28.90
CA TRP A 186 4.46 -32.10 -28.69
C TRP A 186 4.98 -32.73 -29.97
N GLY A 187 6.29 -32.67 -30.17
CA GLY A 187 6.97 -33.22 -31.34
C GLY A 187 6.81 -32.37 -32.62
N THR A 188 6.28 -31.19 -32.52
CA THR A 188 6.15 -30.22 -33.61
C THR A 188 7.18 -29.10 -33.51
N PRO A 189 7.47 -28.36 -34.59
CA PRO A 189 8.31 -27.17 -34.56
C PRO A 189 7.51 -25.91 -34.22
N ASP A 190 6.52 -26.01 -33.34
CA ASP A 190 5.67 -24.89 -32.95
C ASP A 190 6.47 -23.91 -32.06
N ALA A 191 6.86 -22.78 -32.63
CA ALA A 191 7.67 -21.78 -31.96
C ALA A 191 6.99 -21.15 -30.73
N SER A 192 5.67 -21.28 -30.56
CA SER A 192 4.96 -20.77 -29.41
C SER A 192 5.10 -21.66 -28.18
N ALA A 193 5.35 -22.96 -28.37
CA ALA A 193 5.53 -23.94 -27.31
C ALA A 193 6.98 -24.48 -27.20
N ASP A 194 7.85 -24.09 -28.13
CA ASP A 194 9.29 -24.36 -28.15
C ASP A 194 10.00 -23.33 -27.22
N ILE A 195 10.00 -23.64 -25.92
CA ILE A 195 10.43 -22.72 -24.88
C ILE A 195 11.95 -22.55 -24.88
N ASP A 196 12.70 -23.64 -25.13
CA ASP A 196 14.17 -23.64 -25.19
C ASP A 196 14.72 -23.26 -26.58
N ARG A 197 13.82 -23.14 -27.58
CA ARG A 197 14.12 -22.73 -28.96
C ARG A 197 15.11 -23.66 -29.68
N ASP A 198 15.01 -24.95 -29.38
CA ASP A 198 15.84 -25.97 -30.06
C ASP A 198 15.25 -26.38 -31.44
N GLY A 199 14.05 -25.93 -31.77
CA GLY A 199 13.32 -26.18 -33.01
C GLY A 199 12.30 -27.32 -32.91
N SER A 200 12.04 -27.84 -31.72
CA SER A 200 11.04 -28.89 -31.51
C SER A 200 10.47 -28.87 -30.10
N VAL A 201 9.17 -28.97 -29.95
CA VAL A 201 8.52 -29.05 -28.62
C VAL A 201 8.75 -30.43 -28.02
N GLY A 202 9.45 -30.50 -26.87
CA GLY A 202 9.92 -31.79 -26.32
C GLY A 202 10.05 -31.81 -24.79
N ALA A 203 10.91 -32.72 -24.36
CA ALA A 203 11.10 -32.98 -22.93
C ALA A 203 11.79 -31.81 -22.18
N THR A 204 12.61 -31.04 -22.88
CA THR A 204 13.28 -29.87 -22.29
C THR A 204 12.28 -28.77 -21.99
N ASP A 205 11.37 -28.50 -22.96
CA ASP A 205 10.31 -27.52 -22.79
C ASP A 205 9.38 -27.87 -21.65
N LEU A 206 8.99 -29.16 -21.56
CA LEU A 206 8.21 -29.65 -20.44
C LEU A 206 8.94 -29.45 -19.09
N THR A 207 10.24 -29.67 -19.07
CA THR A 207 11.04 -29.46 -17.86
C THR A 207 11.06 -27.99 -17.46
N ILE A 208 11.22 -27.06 -18.40
CA ILE A 208 11.19 -25.63 -18.14
C ILE A 208 9.82 -25.22 -17.61
N LEU A 209 8.73 -25.67 -18.26
CA LEU A 209 7.37 -25.37 -17.83
C LEU A 209 7.11 -25.87 -16.41
N LEU A 210 7.47 -27.13 -16.09
CA LEU A 210 7.25 -27.67 -14.75
C LEU A 210 8.10 -27.01 -13.67
N ASN A 211 9.29 -26.53 -13.99
CA ASN A 211 10.13 -25.77 -13.04
C ASN A 211 9.58 -24.36 -12.77
N ALA A 212 8.82 -23.81 -13.69
CA ALA A 212 8.18 -22.49 -13.59
C ALA A 212 6.74 -22.57 -13.04
N TRP A 213 6.27 -23.76 -12.65
CA TRP A 213 4.88 -23.98 -12.22
C TRP A 213 4.46 -23.11 -11.06
N THR A 214 3.41 -22.29 -11.23
CA THR A 214 2.88 -21.38 -10.21
C THR A 214 1.73 -21.97 -9.39
N GLY A 215 1.21 -23.12 -9.81
CA GLY A 215 0.12 -23.84 -9.14
C GLY A 215 -1.26 -23.52 -9.72
N PRO A 216 -2.29 -24.23 -9.24
CA PRO A 216 -3.67 -23.99 -9.66
C PRO A 216 -4.24 -22.72 -9.06
#